data_f9b466d581bc5c22bf3e8e082b17a003
#
_entry.id   f9b466d581bc5c22bf3e8e082b17a003
#
_cell.length_a   1.000
_cell.length_b   1.000
_cell.length_c   1.000
_cell.angle_alpha   90.00
_cell.angle_beta   90.00
_cell.angle_gamma   90.00
#
_symmetry.space_group_name_H-M   'P 1'
#
loop_
_entity.id
_entity.type
_entity.pdbx_description
1 polymer ?
#
loop_
_entity_poly.entity_id
_entity_poly.type
_entity_poly.pdbx_seq_one_letter_code
_entity_poly.pdbx_strand_id
1 'polypeptide(L)'
;SVESPSQKTSVQISLATNLLESARAEIAPDSHLSVYRLGIEPRGSQLVLTGDVDSVQARVQTLQRFKAAGIPLVDETVVLPASGLGDATWGICNISTGAGREKPSHTAEMGTQLLMGEVVRIFKRVDDSYLSWYLVQSSDGYICWLPPENVVRCTREQADAWTSKPLLIVTQFEAQVRSEPRADS
;
A
#
# COMPACT_ATOMS: atom_id res chain seq x y z
N SER A 1 -29.06 3.04 37.22
CA SER A 1 -28.42 1.82 36.70
C SER A 1 -26.98 2.15 36.37
N VAL A 2 -26.05 1.57 37.13
CA VAL A 2 -24.61 1.76 36.90
C VAL A 2 -24.20 0.81 35.74
N GLU A 3 -23.78 1.36 34.62
CA GLU A 3 -23.25 0.56 33.50
C GLU A 3 -22.03 -0.24 33.97
N SER A 4 -21.95 -1.50 33.55
CA SER A 4 -20.81 -2.35 33.87
C SER A 4 -19.56 -1.87 33.15
N PRO A 5 -18.33 -2.10 33.69
CA PRO A 5 -17.08 -1.73 33.02
C PRO A 5 -16.98 -2.30 31.58
N SER A 6 -17.49 -3.50 31.34
CA SER A 6 -17.54 -4.15 30.04
C SER A 6 -18.44 -3.41 29.05
N GLN A 7 -19.58 -2.87 29.48
CA GLN A 7 -20.47 -2.09 28.61
C GLN A 7 -19.85 -0.75 28.20
N LYS A 8 -19.16 -0.07 29.13
CA LYS A 8 -18.45 1.18 28.79
C LYS A 8 -17.35 0.98 27.75
N THR A 9 -16.58 -0.09 27.87
CA THR A 9 -15.53 -0.43 26.91
C THR A 9 -16.12 -0.74 25.54
N SER A 10 -17.22 -1.49 25.46
CA SER A 10 -17.90 -1.81 24.20
C SER A 10 -18.43 -0.57 23.50
N VAL A 11 -19.03 0.37 24.25
CA VAL A 11 -19.52 1.66 23.70
C VAL A 11 -18.37 2.50 23.17
N GLN A 12 -17.25 2.57 23.89
CA GLN A 12 -16.08 3.33 23.46
C GLN A 12 -15.46 2.75 22.17
N ILE A 13 -15.37 1.43 22.05
CA ILE A 13 -14.88 0.76 20.82
C ILE A 13 -15.79 1.11 19.65
N SER A 14 -17.11 1.03 19.82
CA SER A 14 -18.07 1.36 18.77
C SER A 14 -17.96 2.81 18.31
N LEU A 15 -17.83 3.75 19.25
CA LEU A 15 -17.64 5.18 18.94
C LEU A 15 -16.32 5.41 18.19
N ALA A 16 -15.23 4.79 18.64
CA ALA A 16 -13.92 4.90 17.99
C ALA A 16 -13.95 4.32 16.59
N THR A 17 -14.59 3.17 16.38
CA THR A 17 -14.73 2.53 15.07
C THR A 17 -15.54 3.41 14.10
N ASN A 18 -16.69 3.94 14.56
CA ASN A 18 -17.50 4.84 13.73
C ASN A 18 -16.76 6.11 13.35
N LEU A 19 -15.98 6.68 14.28
CA LEU A 19 -15.16 7.85 14.01
C LEU A 19 -14.06 7.54 12.98
N LEU A 20 -13.43 6.37 13.09
CA LEU A 20 -12.42 5.93 12.13
C LEU A 20 -13.00 5.73 10.72
N GLU A 21 -14.19 5.13 10.60
CA GLU A 21 -14.86 4.97 9.31
C GLU A 21 -15.25 6.32 8.69
N SER A 22 -15.74 7.27 9.50
CA SER A 22 -16.00 8.63 9.04
C SER A 22 -14.71 9.33 8.58
N ALA A 23 -13.62 9.16 9.32
CA ALA A 23 -12.31 9.68 8.93
C ALA A 23 -11.82 9.08 7.61
N ARG A 24 -11.97 7.76 7.43
CA ARG A 24 -11.62 7.07 6.18
C ARG A 24 -12.38 7.65 4.99
N ALA A 25 -13.70 7.81 5.11
CA ALA A 25 -14.55 8.31 4.04
C ALA A 25 -14.17 9.73 3.56
N GLU A 26 -13.60 10.54 4.44
CA GLU A 26 -13.19 11.91 4.10
C GLU A 26 -11.72 12.01 3.67
N ILE A 27 -10.81 11.28 4.34
CA ILE A 27 -9.35 11.38 4.12
C ILE A 27 -8.91 10.53 2.93
N ALA A 28 -9.49 9.33 2.79
CA ALA A 28 -9.11 8.34 1.78
C ALA A 28 -10.36 7.64 1.21
N PRO A 29 -11.22 8.35 0.46
CA PRO A 29 -12.49 7.82 -0.03
C PRO A 29 -12.31 6.69 -1.05
N ASP A 30 -11.19 6.68 -1.79
CA ASP A 30 -10.87 5.64 -2.77
C ASP A 30 -9.72 4.76 -2.27
N SER A 31 -10.07 3.54 -1.92
CA SER A 31 -9.12 2.51 -1.43
C SER A 31 -8.16 1.99 -2.50
N HIS A 32 -8.43 2.28 -3.80
CA HIS A 32 -7.55 1.92 -4.89
C HIS A 32 -6.46 2.97 -5.15
N LEU A 33 -6.64 4.18 -4.65
CA LEU A 33 -5.71 5.31 -4.85
C LEU A 33 -4.95 5.70 -3.58
N SER A 34 -5.40 5.22 -2.40
CA SER A 34 -4.81 5.56 -1.11
C SER A 34 -4.71 4.37 -0.19
N VAL A 35 -3.59 4.25 0.53
CA VAL A 35 -3.48 3.27 1.61
C VAL A 35 -3.96 3.90 2.92
N TYR A 36 -5.14 3.48 3.37
CA TYR A 36 -5.70 3.86 4.65
C TYR A 36 -6.30 2.60 5.32
N ARG A 37 -5.44 1.75 5.84
CA ARG A 37 -5.78 0.44 6.42
C ARG A 37 -5.60 0.48 7.92
N LEU A 38 -6.40 1.31 8.58
CA LEU A 38 -6.35 1.50 10.02
C LEU A 38 -7.45 0.70 10.72
N GLY A 39 -7.15 0.28 11.94
CA GLY A 39 -8.06 -0.43 12.83
C GLY A 39 -7.93 0.02 14.27
N ILE A 40 -8.96 -0.23 15.06
CA ILE A 40 -8.98 0.02 16.52
C ILE A 40 -8.90 -1.32 17.22
N GLU A 41 -7.90 -1.47 18.09
CA GLU A 41 -7.70 -2.65 18.94
C GLU A 41 -7.82 -2.27 20.41
N PRO A 42 -8.68 -2.95 21.18
CA PRO A 42 -8.68 -2.80 22.63
C PRO A 42 -7.51 -3.59 23.23
N ARG A 43 -6.69 -2.90 24.04
CA ARG A 43 -5.60 -3.52 24.84
C ARG A 43 -5.74 -3.12 26.31
N GLY A 44 -6.34 -4.01 27.09
CA GLY A 44 -6.70 -3.69 28.49
C GLY A 44 -7.71 -2.54 28.57
N SER A 45 -7.33 -1.44 29.21
CA SER A 45 -8.16 -0.23 29.30
C SER A 45 -7.89 0.81 28.21
N GLN A 46 -6.99 0.53 27.28
CA GLN A 46 -6.58 1.46 26.23
C GLN A 46 -7.12 1.04 24.87
N LEU A 47 -7.40 2.03 24.02
CA LEU A 47 -7.62 1.82 22.59
C LEU A 47 -6.31 2.08 21.86
N VAL A 48 -5.97 1.20 20.93
CA VAL A 48 -4.77 1.30 20.11
C VAL A 48 -5.19 1.45 18.65
N LEU A 49 -4.70 2.48 17.98
CA LEU A 49 -4.85 2.67 16.54
C LEU A 49 -3.70 1.96 15.86
N THR A 50 -4.02 0.94 15.05
CA THR A 50 -3.03 0.12 14.33
C THR A 50 -3.23 0.21 12.82
N GLY A 51 -2.25 -0.26 12.05
CA GLY A 51 -2.34 -0.38 10.61
C GLY A 51 -1.49 0.62 9.85
N ASP A 52 -1.76 0.75 8.54
CA ASP A 52 -0.92 1.49 7.60
C ASP A 52 -1.64 2.66 6.96
N VAL A 53 -0.92 3.74 6.73
CA VAL A 53 -1.31 4.88 5.90
C VAL A 53 -0.18 5.25 4.94
N ASP A 54 -0.50 5.80 3.78
CA ASP A 54 0.47 6.20 2.76
C ASP A 54 1.04 7.61 2.96
N SER A 55 0.52 8.37 3.93
CA SER A 55 0.98 9.74 4.18
C SER A 55 0.95 10.12 5.66
N VAL A 56 1.92 10.94 6.05
CA VAL A 56 1.97 11.57 7.37
C VAL A 56 0.73 12.44 7.61
N GLN A 57 0.23 13.11 6.57
CA GLN A 57 -0.94 13.96 6.65
C GLN A 57 -2.20 13.17 7.03
N ALA A 58 -2.44 12.01 6.41
CA ALA A 58 -3.57 11.14 6.72
C ALA A 58 -3.52 10.68 8.19
N ARG A 59 -2.33 10.28 8.67
CA ARG A 59 -2.11 9.94 10.09
C ARG A 59 -2.45 11.10 11.02
N VAL A 60 -1.90 12.28 10.77
CA VAL A 60 -2.11 13.47 11.61
C VAL A 60 -3.59 13.87 11.64
N GLN A 61 -4.26 13.90 10.48
CA GLN A 61 -5.68 14.23 10.41
C GLN A 61 -6.54 13.24 11.19
N THR A 62 -6.22 11.94 11.10
CA THR A 62 -6.91 10.91 11.88
C THR A 62 -6.75 11.14 13.37
N LEU A 63 -5.52 11.32 13.86
CA LEU A 63 -5.24 11.55 15.28
C LEU A 63 -5.90 12.82 15.81
N GLN A 64 -5.92 13.90 15.01
CA GLN A 64 -6.60 15.14 15.37
C GLN A 64 -8.11 14.96 15.58
N ARG A 65 -8.77 14.11 14.77
CA ARG A 65 -10.21 13.80 14.95
C ARG A 65 -10.48 13.06 16.24
N PHE A 66 -9.66 12.08 16.59
CA PHE A 66 -9.77 11.37 17.86
C PHE A 66 -9.55 12.29 19.04
N LYS A 67 -8.54 13.16 18.96
CA LYS A 67 -8.28 14.18 19.98
C LYS A 67 -9.46 15.15 20.14
N ALA A 68 -10.02 15.64 19.04
CA ALA A 68 -11.18 16.55 19.06
C ALA A 68 -12.44 15.90 19.63
N ALA A 69 -12.62 14.59 19.41
CA ALA A 69 -13.71 13.80 19.97
C ALA A 69 -13.50 13.41 21.45
N GLY A 70 -12.34 13.73 22.03
CA GLY A 70 -12.00 13.34 23.41
C GLY A 70 -11.81 11.84 23.61
N ILE A 71 -11.47 11.11 22.55
CA ILE A 71 -11.22 9.66 22.60
C ILE A 71 -9.71 9.43 22.67
N PRO A 72 -9.15 9.09 23.85
CA PRO A 72 -7.73 8.81 23.99
C PRO A 72 -7.40 7.47 23.33
N LEU A 73 -6.29 7.44 22.58
CA LEU A 73 -5.76 6.22 21.99
C LEU A 73 -4.23 6.23 21.95
N VAL A 74 -3.66 5.04 21.89
CA VAL A 74 -2.24 4.84 21.60
C VAL A 74 -2.09 4.70 20.09
N ASP A 75 -1.13 5.42 19.52
CA ASP A 75 -0.86 5.39 18.09
C ASP A 75 0.28 4.43 17.77
N GLU A 76 -0.05 3.33 17.10
CA GLU A 76 0.89 2.34 16.55
C GLU A 76 0.77 2.25 15.02
N THR A 77 0.32 3.32 14.37
CA THR A 77 0.20 3.35 12.91
C THR A 77 1.56 3.43 12.24
N VAL A 78 1.66 2.79 11.08
CA VAL A 78 2.85 2.84 10.21
C VAL A 78 2.57 3.76 9.04
N VAL A 79 3.47 4.73 8.82
CA VAL A 79 3.46 5.55 7.61
C VAL A 79 4.33 4.89 6.56
N LEU A 80 3.74 4.60 5.42
CA LEU A 80 4.42 3.95 4.29
C LEU A 80 5.21 4.97 3.45
N PRO A 81 6.32 4.57 2.83
CA PRO A 81 6.90 3.24 2.74
C PRO A 81 7.43 2.71 4.06
N ALA A 82 7.29 1.40 4.29
CA ALA A 82 7.79 0.74 5.49
C ALA A 82 9.31 0.82 5.57
N SER A 83 9.84 1.11 6.77
CA SER A 83 11.29 1.29 7.02
C SER A 83 12.15 0.10 6.61
N GLY A 84 11.60 -1.12 6.63
CA GLY A 84 12.29 -2.34 6.20
C GLY A 84 12.67 -2.38 4.71
N LEU A 85 12.13 -1.47 3.88
CA LEU A 85 12.53 -1.34 2.47
C LEU A 85 13.84 -0.57 2.27
N GLY A 86 14.31 0.19 3.27
CA GLY A 86 15.43 1.11 3.12
C GLY A 86 15.15 2.17 2.05
N ASP A 87 16.18 2.59 1.31
CA ASP A 87 16.06 3.62 0.28
C ASP A 87 15.45 3.12 -1.05
N ALA A 88 15.43 1.79 -1.25
CA ALA A 88 14.90 1.19 -2.48
C ALA A 88 13.37 1.02 -2.40
N THR A 89 12.66 2.14 -2.33
CA THR A 89 11.19 2.24 -2.24
C THR A 89 10.50 2.42 -3.59
N TRP A 90 11.24 2.25 -4.68
CA TRP A 90 10.75 2.27 -6.04
C TRP A 90 11.06 0.95 -6.73
N GLY A 91 10.43 0.71 -7.85
CA GLY A 91 10.66 -0.48 -8.66
C GLY A 91 10.38 -0.24 -10.13
N ILE A 92 11.02 -1.03 -10.97
CA ILE A 92 10.82 -1.06 -12.42
C ILE A 92 10.30 -2.44 -12.78
N CYS A 93 9.14 -2.50 -13.44
CA CYS A 93 8.57 -3.77 -13.88
C CYS A 93 9.47 -4.44 -14.92
N ASN A 94 9.81 -5.70 -14.69
CA ASN A 94 10.73 -6.49 -15.53
C ASN A 94 10.04 -7.66 -16.24
N ILE A 95 8.74 -7.70 -16.23
CA ILE A 95 7.90 -8.70 -16.88
C ILE A 95 7.06 -8.03 -17.97
N SER A 96 6.81 -8.73 -19.06
CA SER A 96 6.03 -8.18 -20.19
C SER A 96 4.69 -7.62 -19.76
N THR A 97 4.01 -8.36 -18.88
CA THR A 97 2.71 -8.00 -18.30
C THR A 97 2.62 -8.54 -16.89
N GLY A 98 2.50 -7.67 -15.90
CA GLY A 98 2.32 -8.01 -14.49
C GLY A 98 0.87 -7.85 -14.06
N ALA A 99 0.29 -8.87 -13.45
CA ALA A 99 -1.04 -8.77 -12.87
C ALA A 99 -0.96 -8.09 -11.48
N GLY A 100 -1.43 -6.85 -11.39
CA GLY A 100 -1.65 -6.16 -10.12
C GLY A 100 -2.89 -6.71 -9.43
N ARG A 101 -2.71 -7.37 -8.28
CA ARG A 101 -3.78 -8.07 -7.55
C ARG A 101 -4.37 -7.21 -6.45
N GLU A 102 -5.67 -7.40 -6.18
CA GLU A 102 -6.38 -6.74 -5.08
C GLU A 102 -5.91 -7.20 -3.69
N LYS A 103 -5.41 -8.43 -3.60
CA LYS A 103 -4.88 -9.05 -2.37
C LYS A 103 -3.56 -9.76 -2.68
N PRO A 104 -2.70 -10.00 -1.68
CA PRO A 104 -1.43 -10.72 -1.86
C PRO A 104 -1.67 -12.23 -2.08
N SER A 105 -2.27 -12.57 -3.20
CA SER A 105 -2.61 -13.94 -3.59
C SER A 105 -2.74 -14.05 -5.11
N HIS A 106 -2.22 -15.14 -5.68
CA HIS A 106 -2.35 -15.43 -7.12
C HIS A 106 -3.80 -15.71 -7.57
N THR A 107 -4.67 -16.08 -6.64
CA THR A 107 -6.10 -16.32 -6.91
C THR A 107 -6.96 -15.08 -6.72
N ALA A 108 -6.38 -13.98 -6.21
CA ALA A 108 -7.10 -12.73 -6.04
C ALA A 108 -7.43 -12.09 -7.40
N GLU A 109 -8.46 -11.27 -7.41
CA GLU A 109 -8.86 -10.50 -8.58
C GLU A 109 -7.72 -9.61 -9.07
N MET A 110 -7.60 -9.48 -10.38
CA MET A 110 -6.68 -8.57 -11.04
C MET A 110 -7.34 -7.20 -11.14
N GLY A 111 -6.85 -6.23 -10.36
CA GLY A 111 -7.35 -4.87 -10.38
C GLY A 111 -6.74 -4.02 -11.49
N THR A 112 -5.47 -4.28 -11.82
CA THR A 112 -4.76 -3.56 -12.88
C THR A 112 -3.68 -4.43 -13.53
N GLN A 113 -3.16 -3.95 -14.64
CA GLN A 113 -2.07 -4.59 -15.39
C GLN A 113 -0.91 -3.61 -15.51
N LEU A 114 0.28 -4.08 -15.17
CA LEU A 114 1.51 -3.31 -15.29
C LEU A 114 2.36 -3.84 -16.44
N LEU A 115 3.01 -2.94 -17.16
CA LEU A 115 3.80 -3.25 -18.33
C LEU A 115 5.30 -3.20 -18.03
N MET A 116 6.09 -3.89 -18.84
CA MET A 116 7.56 -3.85 -18.76
C MET A 116 8.07 -2.41 -18.85
N GLY A 117 8.98 -2.06 -17.94
CA GLY A 117 9.56 -0.74 -17.87
C GLY A 117 8.75 0.28 -17.06
N GLU A 118 7.53 -0.05 -16.67
CA GLU A 118 6.72 0.83 -15.83
C GLU A 118 7.35 0.98 -14.45
N VAL A 119 7.37 2.22 -13.95
CA VAL A 119 7.87 2.54 -12.62
C VAL A 119 6.74 2.50 -11.61
N VAL A 120 6.97 1.81 -10.50
CA VAL A 120 6.04 1.71 -9.38
C VAL A 120 6.67 2.23 -8.10
N ARG A 121 5.86 2.78 -7.22
CA ARG A 121 6.25 3.07 -5.84
C ARG A 121 5.97 1.85 -4.97
N ILE A 122 6.96 1.39 -4.20
CA ILE A 122 6.81 0.24 -3.32
C ILE A 122 6.54 0.75 -1.90
N PHE A 123 5.41 0.36 -1.33
CA PHE A 123 4.99 0.77 0.00
C PHE A 123 5.47 -0.17 1.10
N LYS A 124 5.31 -1.46 0.90
CA LYS A 124 5.76 -2.50 1.84
C LYS A 124 5.90 -3.85 1.17
N ARG A 125 6.62 -4.72 1.86
CA ARG A 125 6.69 -6.15 1.58
C ARG A 125 5.92 -6.91 2.65
N VAL A 126 5.17 -7.92 2.23
CA VAL A 126 4.62 -8.97 3.11
C VAL A 126 5.17 -10.30 2.66
N ASP A 127 5.56 -11.08 3.65
CA ASP A 127 6.03 -12.45 3.45
C ASP A 127 5.02 -13.38 4.13
N ASP A 128 4.46 -14.30 3.38
CA ASP A 128 3.75 -15.45 3.90
C ASP A 128 4.69 -16.68 3.86
N SER A 129 4.31 -17.80 4.47
CA SER A 129 5.15 -18.99 4.61
C SER A 129 5.76 -19.49 3.31
N TYR A 130 5.18 -19.16 2.17
CA TYR A 130 5.61 -19.65 0.84
C TYR A 130 5.72 -18.56 -0.22
N LEU A 131 5.15 -17.37 0.00
CA LEU A 131 5.04 -16.33 -1.01
C LEU A 131 5.34 -14.96 -0.42
N SER A 132 5.98 -14.13 -1.23
CA SER A 132 6.22 -12.72 -0.90
C SER A 132 5.44 -11.83 -1.85
N TRP A 133 5.04 -10.64 -1.37
CA TRP A 133 4.29 -9.67 -2.16
C TRP A 133 4.75 -8.26 -1.82
N TYR A 134 4.82 -7.41 -2.83
CA TYR A 134 4.93 -5.97 -2.66
C TYR A 134 3.56 -5.31 -2.80
N LEU A 135 3.22 -4.44 -1.85
CA LEU A 135 2.17 -3.44 -2.04
C LEU A 135 2.79 -2.28 -2.81
N VAL A 136 2.27 -2.00 -3.99
CA VAL A 136 2.81 -0.98 -4.89
C VAL A 136 1.73 -0.01 -5.34
N GLN A 137 2.17 1.16 -5.82
CA GLN A 137 1.35 2.11 -6.54
C GLN A 137 1.91 2.26 -7.94
N SER A 138 1.08 2.04 -8.95
CA SER A 138 1.39 2.22 -10.36
C SER A 138 1.48 3.70 -10.74
N SER A 139 1.91 3.97 -11.96
CA SER A 139 2.09 5.33 -12.48
C SER A 139 0.79 6.14 -12.57
N ASP A 140 -0.35 5.47 -12.73
CA ASP A 140 -1.70 6.05 -12.73
C ASP A 140 -2.30 6.22 -11.32
N GLY A 141 -1.55 5.85 -10.28
CA GLY A 141 -1.94 5.97 -8.88
C GLY A 141 -2.63 4.74 -8.30
N TYR A 142 -2.91 3.70 -9.10
CA TYR A 142 -3.60 2.50 -8.62
C TYR A 142 -2.73 1.68 -7.66
N ILE A 143 -3.32 1.25 -6.54
CA ILE A 143 -2.63 0.47 -5.52
C ILE A 143 -2.99 -1.01 -5.66
N CYS A 144 -1.96 -1.84 -5.81
CA CYS A 144 -2.13 -3.27 -6.00
C CYS A 144 -0.98 -4.08 -5.38
N TRP A 145 -1.12 -5.38 -5.43
CA TRP A 145 -0.10 -6.33 -4.99
C TRP A 145 0.60 -6.97 -6.17
N LEU A 146 1.94 -6.98 -6.14
CA LEU A 146 2.79 -7.63 -7.14
C LEU A 146 3.74 -8.64 -6.48
N PRO A 147 4.00 -9.78 -7.15
CA PRO A 147 5.10 -10.66 -6.77
C PRO A 147 6.45 -9.92 -6.89
N PRO A 148 7.39 -10.13 -5.95
CA PRO A 148 8.69 -9.45 -5.98
C PRO A 148 9.52 -9.72 -7.23
N GLU A 149 9.38 -10.88 -7.84
CA GLU A 149 10.07 -11.28 -9.07
C GLU A 149 9.66 -10.45 -10.29
N ASN A 150 8.52 -9.78 -10.23
CA ASN A 150 8.02 -8.92 -11.31
C ASN A 150 8.59 -7.49 -11.28
N VAL A 151 9.42 -7.18 -10.28
CA VAL A 151 9.90 -5.81 -10.04
C VAL A 151 11.38 -5.82 -9.66
N VAL A 152 12.18 -5.02 -10.35
CA VAL A 152 13.54 -4.69 -9.92
C VAL A 152 13.47 -3.47 -9.02
N ARG A 153 13.80 -3.64 -7.74
CA ARG A 153 13.81 -2.54 -6.76
C ARG A 153 14.92 -1.54 -7.08
N CYS A 154 14.62 -0.27 -6.87
CA CYS A 154 15.55 0.82 -7.09
C CYS A 154 15.27 2.00 -6.14
N THR A 155 16.22 2.95 -6.09
CA THR A 155 16.00 4.22 -5.42
C THR A 155 15.16 5.16 -6.29
N ARG A 156 14.74 6.29 -5.70
CA ARG A 156 14.02 7.34 -6.44
C ARG A 156 14.85 7.88 -7.59
N GLU A 157 16.13 8.15 -7.36
CA GLU A 157 17.06 8.69 -8.36
C GLU A 157 17.24 7.73 -9.54
N GLN A 158 17.30 6.42 -9.26
CA GLN A 158 17.40 5.39 -10.31
C GLN A 158 16.10 5.31 -11.12
N ALA A 159 14.94 5.41 -10.48
CA ALA A 159 13.65 5.45 -11.15
C ALA A 159 13.50 6.69 -12.04
N ASP A 160 13.90 7.87 -11.55
CA ASP A 160 13.87 9.12 -12.30
C ASP A 160 14.86 9.07 -13.50
N ALA A 161 16.05 8.50 -13.30
CA ALA A 161 17.01 8.27 -14.37
C ALA A 161 16.51 7.28 -15.44
N TRP A 162 15.72 6.30 -15.04
CA TRP A 162 15.06 5.36 -15.97
C TRP A 162 14.01 6.06 -16.82
N THR A 163 13.10 6.81 -16.21
CA THR A 163 12.01 7.51 -16.91
C THR A 163 12.50 8.63 -17.82
N SER A 164 13.71 9.16 -17.58
CA SER A 164 14.32 10.19 -18.43
C SER A 164 14.94 9.64 -19.72
N LYS A 165 15.07 8.33 -19.87
CA LYS A 165 15.62 7.70 -21.09
C LYS A 165 14.61 7.74 -22.24
N PRO A 166 15.09 7.72 -23.51
CA PRO A 166 14.20 7.56 -24.64
C PRO A 166 13.38 6.27 -24.54
N LEU A 167 12.08 6.41 -24.75
CA LEU A 167 11.15 5.28 -24.75
C LEU A 167 11.02 4.71 -26.13
N LEU A 168 11.01 3.37 -26.23
CA LEU A 168 10.63 2.64 -27.42
C LEU A 168 9.22 2.06 -27.21
N ILE A 169 8.35 2.26 -28.20
CA ILE A 169 7.01 1.70 -28.18
C ILE A 169 6.97 0.53 -29.17
N VAL A 170 6.60 -0.65 -28.67
CA VAL A 170 6.34 -1.80 -29.52
C VAL A 170 4.98 -1.62 -30.17
N THR A 171 4.96 -1.48 -31.51
CA THR A 171 3.73 -1.27 -32.29
C THR A 171 3.20 -2.56 -32.93
N GLN A 172 3.95 -3.66 -32.81
CA GLN A 172 3.53 -4.96 -33.30
C GLN A 172 2.76 -5.73 -32.23
N PHE A 173 1.85 -6.60 -32.67
CA PHE A 173 1.04 -7.43 -31.78
C PHE A 173 1.91 -8.37 -30.91
N GLU A 174 3.02 -8.84 -31.44
CA GLU A 174 3.99 -9.67 -30.74
C GLU A 174 5.41 -9.20 -31.07
N ALA A 175 6.24 -9.02 -30.02
CA ALA A 175 7.66 -8.70 -30.18
C ALA A 175 8.48 -9.40 -29.10
N GLN A 176 9.66 -9.91 -29.51
CA GLN A 176 10.61 -10.50 -28.55
C GLN A 176 11.53 -9.41 -28.02
N VAL A 177 11.59 -9.28 -26.69
CA VAL A 177 12.59 -8.47 -26.00
C VAL A 177 13.75 -9.38 -25.61
N ARG A 178 14.96 -9.03 -26.03
CA ARG A 178 16.17 -9.82 -25.83
C ARG A 178 17.18 -9.05 -25.00
N SER A 179 17.97 -9.74 -24.19
CA SER A 179 19.04 -9.15 -23.38
C SER A 179 20.20 -8.64 -24.25
N GLU A 180 20.42 -9.26 -25.42
CA GLU A 180 21.46 -8.91 -26.37
C GLU A 180 20.92 -8.93 -27.82
N PRO A 181 21.54 -8.18 -28.75
CA PRO A 181 21.12 -8.13 -30.18
C PRO A 181 21.53 -9.38 -30.96
N ARG A 182 21.37 -10.57 -30.40
CA ARG A 182 21.66 -11.86 -31.04
C ARG A 182 20.38 -12.66 -31.19
N ALA A 183 20.34 -13.52 -32.20
CA ALA A 183 19.16 -14.31 -32.50
C ALA A 183 18.88 -15.43 -31.47
N ASP A 184 19.89 -15.82 -30.72
CA ASP A 184 19.92 -16.91 -29.76
C ASP A 184 19.96 -16.48 -28.27
N SER A 185 19.78 -15.19 -28.01
CA SER A 185 19.81 -14.59 -26.65
C SER A 185 18.42 -14.42 -26.05
#